data_2056f875afa6fb1daef59acd8b0670ab
#
_entry.id   2056f875afa6fb1daef59acd8b0670ab
#
_cell.length_a   1.000
_cell.length_b   1.000
_cell.length_c   1.000
_cell.angle_alpha   90.00
_cell.angle_beta   90.00
_cell.angle_gamma   90.00
#
_symmetry.space_group_name_H-M   'P 1'
#
loop_
_entity.id
_entity.type
_entity.pdbx_description
1 polymer ?
#
loop_
_entity_poly.entity_id
_entity_poly.type
_entity_poly.pdbx_seq_one_letter_code
_entity_poly.pdbx_strand_id
1 'polypeptide(L)'
;VGTCMTPEEVEAAYGVPADAWGPYILVDDSLRALRKVASFYRNGLTIPVVGITGSVGKTSTKEFIAGVLSEKYCVLKTEGNFNNEIGLPLTLLRIQEEHEVAVVEMGISDFGEMSRLGEMAKPDICVITNIGQCHLENLHNREGIFRAKTEIFHYMKDGGEVCLNGEDDLLAAVTEVNGKKVHHFGISDREGFEVYATDIENLGLLGSKAVLHMPEGSCPIEI
;
A
#
# COMPACT_ATOMS: atom_id res chain seq x y z
N VAL A 1 -9.58 -20.95 -12.76
CA VAL A 1 -9.33 -19.66 -13.41
C VAL A 1 -10.66 -19.00 -13.73
N GLY A 2 -10.80 -17.68 -13.48
CA GLY A 2 -11.97 -16.91 -13.92
C GLY A 2 -11.73 -16.40 -15.34
N THR A 3 -12.74 -16.46 -16.21
CA THR A 3 -12.66 -16.00 -17.59
C THR A 3 -13.98 -15.38 -18.03
N CYS A 4 -13.91 -14.41 -18.93
CA CYS A 4 -15.09 -13.81 -19.60
C CYS A 4 -15.42 -14.51 -20.92
N MET A 5 -14.59 -15.47 -21.35
CA MET A 5 -14.73 -16.25 -22.57
C MET A 5 -14.69 -17.73 -22.25
N THR A 6 -15.44 -18.54 -22.99
CA THR A 6 -15.32 -20.01 -22.92
C THR A 6 -14.02 -20.47 -23.58
N PRO A 7 -13.52 -21.70 -23.29
CA PRO A 7 -12.35 -22.26 -23.95
C PRO A 7 -12.47 -22.27 -25.47
N GLU A 8 -13.64 -22.57 -26.01
CA GLU A 8 -13.92 -22.59 -27.45
C GLU A 8 -13.86 -21.19 -28.07
N GLU A 9 -14.34 -20.16 -27.36
CA GLU A 9 -14.23 -18.77 -27.81
C GLU A 9 -12.79 -18.27 -27.80
N VAL A 10 -11.97 -18.70 -26.80
CA VAL A 10 -10.53 -18.37 -26.74
C VAL A 10 -9.75 -19.11 -27.82
N GLU A 11 -10.08 -20.37 -28.11
CA GLU A 11 -9.46 -21.11 -29.20
C GLU A 11 -9.74 -20.44 -30.55
N ALA A 12 -11.00 -20.04 -30.78
CA ALA A 12 -11.38 -19.35 -31.99
C ALA A 12 -10.70 -17.97 -32.17
N ALA A 13 -10.53 -17.23 -31.07
CA ALA A 13 -9.98 -15.85 -31.11
C ALA A 13 -8.44 -15.80 -31.07
N TYR A 14 -7.81 -16.72 -30.35
CA TYR A 14 -6.39 -16.65 -30.01
C TYR A 14 -5.59 -17.92 -30.33
N GLY A 15 -6.24 -18.99 -30.81
CA GLY A 15 -5.60 -20.26 -31.18
C GLY A 15 -5.10 -21.08 -29.97
N VAL A 16 -5.58 -20.79 -28.77
CA VAL A 16 -5.25 -21.59 -27.57
C VAL A 16 -6.23 -22.77 -27.49
N PRO A 17 -5.77 -24.03 -27.60
CA PRO A 17 -6.65 -25.18 -27.66
C PRO A 17 -7.59 -25.27 -26.45
N ALA A 18 -8.86 -25.54 -26.69
CA ALA A 18 -9.89 -25.64 -25.62
C ALA A 18 -9.59 -26.74 -24.60
N ASP A 19 -8.96 -27.82 -25.02
CA ASP A 19 -8.53 -28.96 -24.18
C ASP A 19 -7.31 -28.69 -23.30
N ALA A 20 -6.59 -27.57 -23.58
CA ALA A 20 -5.48 -27.11 -22.73
C ALA A 20 -5.93 -26.47 -21.41
N TRP A 21 -7.24 -26.23 -21.26
CA TRP A 21 -7.80 -25.58 -20.08
C TRP A 21 -8.11 -26.58 -18.97
N GLY A 22 -7.67 -26.25 -17.75
CA GLY A 22 -8.16 -26.91 -16.55
C GLY A 22 -9.53 -26.36 -16.10
N PRO A 23 -9.99 -26.69 -14.90
CA PRO A 23 -11.25 -26.16 -14.36
C PRO A 23 -11.28 -24.62 -14.40
N TYR A 24 -12.38 -24.07 -14.87
CA TYR A 24 -12.60 -22.62 -14.98
C TYR A 24 -13.98 -22.22 -14.48
N ILE A 25 -14.13 -20.94 -14.15
CA ILE A 25 -15.40 -20.32 -13.78
C ILE A 25 -15.66 -19.18 -14.77
N LEU A 26 -16.75 -19.26 -15.50
CA LEU A 26 -17.17 -18.19 -16.39
C LEU A 26 -17.72 -17.03 -15.55
N VAL A 27 -17.26 -15.82 -15.85
CA VAL A 27 -17.63 -14.57 -15.14
C VAL A 27 -17.82 -13.44 -16.14
N ASP A 28 -18.64 -12.45 -15.80
CA ASP A 28 -18.89 -11.30 -16.67
C ASP A 28 -17.65 -10.39 -16.80
N ASP A 29 -16.84 -10.29 -15.73
CA ASP A 29 -15.63 -9.46 -15.65
C ASP A 29 -14.59 -10.16 -14.77
N SER A 30 -13.49 -10.60 -15.39
CA SER A 30 -12.42 -11.35 -14.71
C SER A 30 -11.66 -10.51 -13.69
N LEU A 31 -11.46 -9.20 -13.92
CA LEU A 31 -10.80 -8.31 -12.99
C LEU A 31 -11.68 -8.07 -11.75
N ARG A 32 -12.96 -7.84 -11.97
CA ARG A 32 -13.93 -7.71 -10.87
C ARG A 32 -14.05 -9.00 -10.06
N ALA A 33 -14.02 -10.16 -10.74
CA ALA A 33 -14.03 -11.46 -10.07
C ALA A 33 -12.78 -11.66 -9.22
N LEU A 34 -11.58 -11.36 -9.75
CA LEU A 34 -10.31 -11.44 -9.02
C LEU A 34 -10.34 -10.55 -7.76
N ARG A 35 -10.80 -9.30 -7.88
CA ARG A 35 -10.94 -8.39 -6.74
C ARG A 35 -11.89 -8.94 -5.67
N LYS A 36 -13.05 -9.48 -6.07
CA LYS A 36 -14.01 -10.09 -5.13
C LYS A 36 -13.43 -11.31 -4.41
N VAL A 37 -12.69 -12.17 -5.11
CA VAL A 37 -12.03 -13.33 -4.50
C VAL A 37 -10.99 -12.86 -3.48
N ALA A 38 -10.14 -11.90 -3.83
CA ALA A 38 -9.15 -11.35 -2.92
C ALA A 38 -9.77 -10.66 -1.70
N SER A 39 -10.84 -9.85 -1.89
CA SER A 39 -11.58 -9.25 -0.79
C SER A 39 -12.21 -10.29 0.14
N PHE A 40 -12.82 -11.33 -0.43
CA PHE A 40 -13.37 -12.43 0.37
C PHE A 40 -12.31 -13.13 1.19
N TYR A 41 -11.19 -13.48 0.56
CA TYR A 41 -10.03 -14.10 1.24
C TYR A 41 -9.51 -13.21 2.36
N ARG A 42 -9.23 -11.93 2.06
CA ARG A 42 -8.74 -10.93 3.04
C ARG A 42 -9.69 -10.77 4.25
N ASN A 43 -11.00 -10.79 4.01
CA ASN A 43 -11.99 -10.68 5.09
C ASN A 43 -11.98 -11.87 6.07
N GLY A 44 -11.49 -13.03 5.64
CA GLY A 44 -11.27 -14.20 6.51
C GLY A 44 -9.98 -14.15 7.32
N LEU A 45 -9.10 -13.17 7.08
CA LEU A 45 -7.81 -13.08 7.73
C LEU A 45 -7.80 -12.02 8.84
N THR A 46 -7.16 -12.37 9.95
CA THR A 46 -7.00 -11.48 11.12
C THR A 46 -5.68 -10.74 11.17
N ILE A 47 -4.69 -11.12 10.34
CA ILE A 47 -3.37 -10.48 10.34
C ILE A 47 -3.48 -8.98 10.03
N PRO A 48 -2.67 -8.13 10.67
CA PRO A 48 -2.60 -6.72 10.36
C PRO A 48 -2.03 -6.48 8.95
N VAL A 49 -2.55 -5.45 8.28
CA VAL A 49 -2.11 -5.00 6.97
C VAL A 49 -1.66 -3.55 7.05
N VAL A 50 -0.43 -3.29 6.65
CA VAL A 50 0.11 -1.96 6.43
C VAL A 50 -0.08 -1.59 4.96
N GLY A 51 -0.94 -0.62 4.67
CA GLY A 51 -1.17 -0.08 3.33
C GLY A 51 -0.33 1.16 3.08
N ILE A 52 0.50 1.15 2.05
CA ILE A 52 1.43 2.24 1.73
C ILE A 52 1.08 2.86 0.39
N THR A 53 0.86 4.17 0.37
CA THR A 53 0.70 4.94 -0.86
C THR A 53 1.55 6.22 -0.85
N GLY A 54 1.50 6.97 -1.92
CA GLY A 54 2.23 8.23 -2.10
C GLY A 54 2.62 8.44 -3.56
N SER A 55 3.10 9.61 -3.90
CA SER A 55 3.54 9.91 -5.27
C SER A 55 4.88 9.25 -5.58
N VAL A 56 5.85 9.35 -4.68
CA VAL A 56 7.18 8.72 -4.76
C VAL A 56 7.55 8.06 -3.44
N GLY A 57 8.54 7.15 -3.46
CA GLY A 57 9.08 6.51 -2.27
C GLY A 57 8.27 5.34 -1.70
N LYS A 58 7.14 4.96 -2.29
CA LYS A 58 6.31 3.82 -1.84
C LYS A 58 7.10 2.53 -1.67
N THR A 59 7.83 2.15 -2.72
CA THR A 59 8.58 0.88 -2.74
C THR A 59 9.71 0.88 -1.70
N SER A 60 10.46 1.97 -1.59
CA SER A 60 11.51 2.09 -0.56
C SER A 60 10.92 2.03 0.85
N THR A 61 9.83 2.77 1.10
CA THR A 61 9.13 2.74 2.40
C THR A 61 8.61 1.34 2.73
N LYS A 62 8.04 0.64 1.75
CA LYS A 62 7.61 -0.76 1.89
C LYS A 62 8.78 -1.66 2.29
N GLU A 63 9.92 -1.53 1.61
CA GLU A 63 11.10 -2.36 1.91
C GLU A 63 11.64 -2.09 3.31
N PHE A 64 11.73 -0.82 3.74
CA PHE A 64 12.17 -0.48 5.10
C PHE A 64 11.19 -0.98 6.16
N ILE A 65 9.90 -0.74 6.01
CA ILE A 65 8.89 -1.23 6.96
C ILE A 65 8.93 -2.75 7.05
N ALA A 66 8.96 -3.45 5.91
CA ALA A 66 9.03 -4.90 5.89
C ALA A 66 10.33 -5.42 6.50
N GLY A 67 11.48 -4.76 6.23
CA GLY A 67 12.77 -5.12 6.81
C GLY A 67 12.74 -5.05 8.34
N VAL A 68 12.30 -3.93 8.89
CA VAL A 68 12.20 -3.76 10.35
C VAL A 68 11.23 -4.75 10.99
N LEU A 69 10.05 -4.95 10.38
CA LEU A 69 9.07 -5.92 10.89
C LEU A 69 9.56 -7.36 10.82
N SER A 70 10.38 -7.71 9.83
CA SER A 70 10.92 -9.06 9.64
C SER A 70 11.92 -9.47 10.73
N GLU A 71 12.43 -8.53 11.53
CA GLU A 71 13.25 -8.86 12.71
C GLU A 71 12.44 -9.59 13.80
N LYS A 72 11.10 -9.51 13.74
CA LYS A 72 10.24 -10.11 14.75
C LYS A 72 9.10 -10.95 14.18
N TYR A 73 8.60 -10.64 12.99
CA TYR A 73 7.40 -11.22 12.41
C TYR A 73 7.67 -11.90 11.07
N CYS A 74 6.87 -12.91 10.73
CA CYS A 74 6.81 -13.44 9.37
C CYS A 74 6.02 -12.47 8.48
N VAL A 75 6.72 -11.74 7.61
CA VAL A 75 6.17 -10.64 6.82
C VAL A 75 5.88 -11.05 5.38
N LEU A 76 4.64 -10.90 4.93
CA LEU A 76 4.34 -10.83 3.51
C LEU A 76 4.48 -9.38 3.02
N LYS A 77 5.14 -9.14 1.90
CA LYS A 77 5.17 -7.83 1.26
C LYS A 77 4.83 -7.89 -0.22
N THR A 78 4.38 -6.75 -0.78
CA THR A 78 4.23 -6.60 -2.23
C THR A 78 5.56 -6.83 -2.94
N GLU A 79 5.60 -7.74 -3.89
CA GLU A 79 6.75 -7.99 -4.75
C GLU A 79 6.74 -7.06 -5.96
N GLY A 80 7.92 -6.59 -6.36
CA GLY A 80 8.07 -5.72 -7.53
C GLY A 80 7.10 -4.52 -7.47
N ASN A 81 6.33 -4.36 -8.52
CA ASN A 81 5.34 -3.30 -8.70
C ASN A 81 3.88 -3.82 -8.68
N PHE A 82 3.60 -4.93 -7.99
CA PHE A 82 2.25 -5.49 -7.86
C PHE A 82 1.36 -4.67 -6.93
N ASN A 83 1.25 -3.38 -7.23
CA ASN A 83 0.63 -2.35 -6.40
C ASN A 83 -0.70 -1.79 -6.97
N ASN A 84 -1.18 -2.34 -8.09
CA ASN A 84 -2.39 -1.91 -8.79
C ASN A 84 -3.56 -2.91 -8.62
N GLU A 85 -4.65 -2.70 -9.36
CA GLU A 85 -5.90 -3.50 -9.30
C GLU A 85 -5.74 -4.98 -9.72
N ILE A 86 -4.60 -5.36 -10.29
CA ILE A 86 -4.23 -6.75 -10.61
C ILE A 86 -3.21 -7.27 -9.59
N GLY A 87 -2.19 -6.49 -9.30
CA GLY A 87 -1.08 -6.90 -8.45
C GLY A 87 -1.45 -7.03 -6.98
N LEU A 88 -2.22 -6.08 -6.45
CA LEU A 88 -2.64 -6.11 -5.05
C LEU A 88 -3.48 -7.36 -4.72
N PRO A 89 -4.54 -7.73 -5.49
CA PRO A 89 -5.27 -8.95 -5.20
C PRO A 89 -4.40 -10.20 -5.28
N LEU A 90 -3.45 -10.28 -6.22
CA LEU A 90 -2.50 -11.41 -6.28
C LEU A 90 -1.58 -11.44 -5.05
N THR A 91 -1.16 -10.29 -4.55
CA THR A 91 -0.38 -10.19 -3.31
C THR A 91 -1.19 -10.67 -2.10
N LEU A 92 -2.44 -10.23 -1.96
CA LEU A 92 -3.31 -10.61 -0.84
C LEU A 92 -3.61 -12.12 -0.82
N LEU A 93 -3.80 -12.73 -2.01
CA LEU A 93 -4.04 -14.18 -2.14
C LEU A 93 -2.81 -15.04 -1.81
N ARG A 94 -1.63 -14.45 -1.64
CA ARG A 94 -0.41 -15.13 -1.18
C ARG A 94 -0.24 -15.14 0.33
N ILE A 95 -1.11 -14.46 1.09
CA ILE A 95 -1.10 -14.53 2.55
C ILE A 95 -1.42 -15.96 2.95
N GLN A 96 -0.59 -16.56 3.80
CA GLN A 96 -0.73 -17.92 4.33
C GLN A 96 -0.71 -17.89 5.85
N GLU A 97 -0.95 -19.02 6.48
CA GLU A 97 -1.09 -19.15 7.95
C GLU A 97 0.17 -18.71 8.73
N GLU A 98 1.35 -18.89 8.13
CA GLU A 98 2.60 -18.46 8.74
C GLU A 98 2.84 -16.96 8.77
N HIS A 99 2.15 -16.18 7.92
CA HIS A 99 2.33 -14.74 7.88
C HIS A 99 1.62 -14.06 9.07
N GLU A 100 2.35 -13.21 9.76
CA GLU A 100 1.89 -12.47 10.93
C GLU A 100 1.53 -11.01 10.61
N VAL A 101 2.07 -10.46 9.51
CA VAL A 101 1.77 -9.10 9.02
C VAL A 101 1.95 -9.04 7.50
N ALA A 102 1.15 -8.21 6.84
CA ALA A 102 1.31 -7.93 5.42
C ALA A 102 1.61 -6.44 5.19
N VAL A 103 2.60 -6.14 4.34
CA VAL A 103 3.01 -4.78 3.95
C VAL A 103 2.72 -4.63 2.46
N VAL A 104 1.66 -3.89 2.13
CA VAL A 104 1.17 -3.79 0.75
C VAL A 104 1.33 -2.39 0.18
N GLU A 105 1.92 -2.31 -1.00
CA GLU A 105 2.03 -1.10 -1.77
C GLU A 105 0.76 -0.88 -2.59
N MET A 106 0.23 0.35 -2.60
CA MET A 106 -1.02 0.74 -3.26
C MET A 106 -0.77 1.94 -4.18
N GLY A 107 -0.63 1.66 -5.47
CA GLY A 107 -0.39 2.64 -6.53
C GLY A 107 -1.65 2.96 -7.28
N ILE A 108 -1.88 4.24 -7.58
CA ILE A 108 -3.03 4.72 -8.33
C ILE A 108 -2.62 5.73 -9.39
N SER A 109 -3.41 5.79 -10.46
CA SER A 109 -3.29 6.71 -11.58
C SER A 109 -4.54 7.56 -11.78
N ASP A 110 -5.69 7.16 -11.23
CA ASP A 110 -6.98 7.81 -11.43
C ASP A 110 -7.85 7.78 -10.15
N PHE A 111 -8.88 8.60 -10.12
CA PHE A 111 -9.88 8.62 -9.05
C PHE A 111 -10.61 7.27 -8.92
N GLY A 112 -10.95 6.90 -7.69
CA GLY A 112 -11.66 5.66 -7.38
C GLY A 112 -10.80 4.39 -7.46
N GLU A 113 -9.57 4.44 -7.97
CA GLU A 113 -8.66 3.28 -7.91
C GLU A 113 -8.28 2.98 -6.46
N MET A 114 -7.97 4.00 -5.66
CA MET A 114 -7.64 3.81 -4.25
C MET A 114 -8.82 3.22 -3.46
N SER A 115 -10.03 3.63 -3.79
CA SER A 115 -11.24 3.04 -3.20
C SER A 115 -11.32 1.53 -3.45
N ARG A 116 -11.05 1.11 -4.69
CA ARG A 116 -11.05 -0.33 -5.05
C ARG A 116 -9.92 -1.11 -4.39
N LEU A 117 -8.73 -0.50 -4.28
CA LEU A 117 -7.59 -1.11 -3.57
C LEU A 117 -7.85 -1.18 -2.06
N GLY A 118 -8.38 -0.11 -1.47
CA GLY A 118 -8.70 -0.01 -0.04
C GLY A 118 -9.75 -1.02 0.38
N GLU A 119 -10.82 -1.19 -0.43
CA GLU A 119 -11.86 -2.19 -0.20
C GLU A 119 -11.31 -3.62 -0.13
N MET A 120 -10.30 -3.92 -0.96
CA MET A 120 -9.62 -5.22 -0.93
C MET A 120 -8.68 -5.38 0.26
N ALA A 121 -7.82 -4.40 0.49
CA ALA A 121 -6.75 -4.49 1.50
C ALA A 121 -7.27 -4.35 2.92
N LYS A 122 -8.23 -3.47 3.18
CA LYS A 122 -8.74 -3.10 4.50
C LYS A 122 -7.58 -2.92 5.48
N PRO A 123 -6.75 -1.90 5.29
CA PRO A 123 -5.53 -1.74 6.06
C PRO A 123 -5.84 -1.42 7.54
N ASP A 124 -5.01 -1.97 8.42
CA ASP A 124 -4.97 -1.63 9.84
C ASP A 124 -4.11 -0.39 10.08
N ILE A 125 -3.08 -0.20 9.24
CA ILE A 125 -2.20 0.97 9.27
C ILE A 125 -2.10 1.54 7.86
N CYS A 126 -2.29 2.85 7.71
CA CYS A 126 -2.10 3.57 6.46
C CYS A 126 -0.86 4.47 6.53
N VAL A 127 0.00 4.38 5.51
CA VAL A 127 1.18 5.24 5.37
C VAL A 127 1.08 6.00 4.06
N ILE A 128 1.20 7.34 4.10
CA ILE A 128 1.31 8.17 2.90
C ILE A 128 2.66 8.90 2.90
N THR A 129 3.48 8.59 1.90
CA THR A 129 4.87 9.09 1.84
C THR A 129 4.94 10.57 1.43
N ASN A 130 4.17 10.98 0.44
CA ASN A 130 4.08 12.38 -0.04
C ASN A 130 2.98 12.57 -1.07
N ILE A 131 2.65 13.85 -1.34
CA ILE A 131 1.73 14.30 -2.40
C ILE A 131 2.52 15.14 -3.40
N GLY A 132 3.19 14.48 -4.33
CA GLY A 132 3.93 15.12 -5.42
C GLY A 132 3.07 15.30 -6.68
N GLN A 133 3.71 15.79 -7.75
CA GLN A 133 3.06 15.99 -9.06
C GLN A 133 3.21 14.73 -9.92
N CYS A 134 2.30 13.77 -9.76
CA CYS A 134 2.22 12.57 -10.58
C CYS A 134 0.79 12.39 -11.11
N HIS A 135 0.64 11.73 -12.28
CA HIS A 135 -0.68 11.46 -12.86
C HIS A 135 -1.59 12.69 -13.01
N LEU A 136 -0.99 13.87 -13.31
CA LEU A 136 -1.73 15.15 -13.41
C LEU A 136 -2.76 15.14 -14.53
N GLU A 137 -2.58 14.32 -15.55
CA GLU A 137 -3.54 14.13 -16.64
C GLU A 137 -4.91 13.65 -16.18
N ASN A 138 -4.95 12.78 -15.15
CA ASN A 138 -6.17 12.22 -14.59
C ASN A 138 -6.57 12.89 -13.27
N LEU A 139 -5.60 13.24 -12.42
CA LEU A 139 -5.84 13.80 -11.09
C LEU A 139 -5.77 15.33 -11.03
N HIS A 140 -5.44 15.98 -12.14
CA HIS A 140 -5.46 17.42 -12.43
C HIS A 140 -4.43 18.26 -11.67
N ASN A 141 -4.36 18.17 -10.35
CA ASN A 141 -3.49 18.96 -9.47
C ASN A 141 -3.12 18.19 -8.20
N ARG A 142 -2.29 18.79 -7.34
CA ARG A 142 -1.86 18.16 -6.07
C ARG A 142 -3.03 17.88 -5.12
N GLU A 143 -4.02 18.76 -5.07
CA GLU A 143 -5.24 18.56 -4.28
C GLU A 143 -6.06 17.37 -4.78
N GLY A 144 -6.11 17.15 -6.10
CA GLY A 144 -6.73 15.97 -6.70
C GLY A 144 -5.97 14.69 -6.34
N ILE A 145 -4.63 14.72 -6.39
CA ILE A 145 -3.77 13.60 -5.98
C ILE A 145 -3.96 13.30 -4.49
N PHE A 146 -3.98 14.33 -3.64
CA PHE A 146 -4.26 14.20 -2.21
C PHE A 146 -5.61 13.53 -1.98
N ARG A 147 -6.68 14.05 -2.60
CA ARG A 147 -8.04 13.49 -2.48
C ARG A 147 -8.09 12.03 -2.92
N ALA A 148 -7.47 11.69 -4.07
CA ALA A 148 -7.46 10.33 -4.56
C ALA A 148 -6.70 9.36 -3.64
N LYS A 149 -5.56 9.77 -3.06
CA LYS A 149 -4.77 8.92 -2.17
C LYS A 149 -5.39 8.76 -0.80
N THR A 150 -6.05 9.80 -0.27
CA THR A 150 -6.71 9.76 1.03
C THR A 150 -8.03 8.99 1.02
N GLU A 151 -8.55 8.56 -0.14
CA GLU A 151 -9.65 7.60 -0.21
C GLU A 151 -9.37 6.31 0.60
N ILE A 152 -8.09 5.93 0.78
CA ILE A 152 -7.67 4.77 1.58
C ILE A 152 -8.23 4.82 3.00
N PHE A 153 -8.40 6.02 3.59
CA PHE A 153 -8.87 6.20 4.95
C PHE A 153 -10.29 5.69 5.19
N HIS A 154 -11.14 5.69 4.15
CA HIS A 154 -12.51 5.20 4.23
C HIS A 154 -12.61 3.67 4.35
N TYR A 155 -11.53 2.97 4.04
CA TYR A 155 -11.49 1.51 3.97
C TYR A 155 -10.61 0.88 5.07
N MET A 156 -10.07 1.70 5.96
CA MET A 156 -9.33 1.21 7.12
C MET A 156 -10.22 0.40 8.03
N LYS A 157 -9.64 -0.57 8.72
CA LYS A 157 -10.33 -1.25 9.82
C LYS A 157 -10.60 -0.28 10.97
N ASP A 158 -11.66 -0.56 11.71
CA ASP A 158 -11.97 0.18 12.93
C ASP A 158 -10.77 0.13 13.90
N GLY A 159 -10.40 1.29 14.40
CA GLY A 159 -9.24 1.39 15.28
C GLY A 159 -7.88 1.42 14.57
N GLY A 160 -7.84 1.49 13.24
CA GLY A 160 -6.61 1.62 12.47
C GLY A 160 -5.84 2.91 12.71
N GLU A 161 -4.55 2.92 12.39
CA GLU A 161 -3.63 4.04 12.62
C GLU A 161 -3.15 4.65 11.28
N VAL A 162 -2.88 5.96 11.31
CA VAL A 162 -2.43 6.70 10.10
C VAL A 162 -1.09 7.37 10.37
N CYS A 163 -0.10 7.08 9.51
CA CYS A 163 1.24 7.67 9.55
C CYS A 163 1.44 8.53 8.30
N LEU A 164 1.66 9.83 8.47
CA LEU A 164 1.81 10.78 7.38
C LEU A 164 3.15 11.52 7.46
N ASN A 165 3.70 11.80 6.28
CA ASN A 165 4.88 12.66 6.18
C ASN A 165 4.51 14.11 6.55
N GLY A 166 4.97 14.57 7.70
CA GLY A 166 4.73 15.93 8.18
C GLY A 166 5.54 17.01 7.46
N GLU A 167 6.47 16.66 6.60
CA GLU A 167 7.17 17.62 5.73
C GLU A 167 6.38 17.97 4.45
N ASP A 168 5.35 17.19 4.12
CA ASP A 168 4.43 17.50 3.02
C ASP A 168 3.32 18.42 3.52
N ASP A 169 3.15 19.56 2.88
CA ASP A 169 2.22 20.62 3.31
C ASP A 169 0.75 20.18 3.36
N LEU A 170 0.32 19.30 2.42
CA LEU A 170 -1.05 18.79 2.39
C LEU A 170 -1.25 17.69 3.45
N LEU A 171 -0.26 16.84 3.67
CA LEU A 171 -0.33 15.78 4.69
C LEU A 171 -0.18 16.33 6.10
N ALA A 172 0.67 17.34 6.31
CA ALA A 172 0.85 18.01 7.60
C ALA A 172 -0.44 18.67 8.13
N ALA A 173 -1.32 19.08 7.22
CA ALA A 173 -2.61 19.69 7.59
C ALA A 173 -3.64 18.66 8.09
N VAL A 174 -3.41 17.36 7.90
CA VAL A 174 -4.31 16.28 8.37
C VAL A 174 -3.93 15.91 9.79
N THR A 175 -4.70 16.35 10.76
CA THR A 175 -4.43 16.10 12.18
C THR A 175 -5.23 14.94 12.76
N GLU A 176 -6.33 14.56 12.11
CA GLU A 176 -7.25 13.51 12.56
C GLU A 176 -7.84 12.74 11.38
N VAL A 177 -7.98 11.44 11.53
CA VAL A 177 -8.68 10.54 10.60
C VAL A 177 -9.54 9.57 11.41
N ASN A 178 -10.82 9.44 11.06
CA ASN A 178 -11.77 8.54 11.72
C ASN A 178 -11.81 8.69 13.26
N GLY A 179 -11.68 9.92 13.77
CA GLY A 179 -11.71 10.23 15.20
C GLY A 179 -10.40 9.92 15.96
N LYS A 180 -9.32 9.61 15.24
CA LYS A 180 -7.99 9.36 15.80
C LYS A 180 -6.97 10.39 15.33
N LYS A 181 -6.07 10.78 16.22
CA LYS A 181 -4.92 11.62 15.89
C LYS A 181 -4.01 10.88 14.88
N VAL A 182 -3.51 11.62 13.91
CA VAL A 182 -2.54 11.13 12.93
C VAL A 182 -1.13 11.18 13.51
N HIS A 183 -0.31 10.18 13.23
CA HIS A 183 1.11 10.15 13.55
C HIS A 183 1.90 10.82 12.43
N HIS A 184 2.50 11.97 12.70
CA HIS A 184 3.39 12.62 11.75
C HIS A 184 4.83 12.22 11.98
N PHE A 185 5.54 11.94 10.87
CA PHE A 185 6.97 11.71 10.85
C PHE A 185 7.68 12.73 9.95
N GLY A 186 8.98 12.98 10.21
CA GLY A 186 9.75 13.94 9.42
C GLY A 186 11.25 13.86 9.61
N ILE A 187 11.97 14.86 9.06
CA ILE A 187 13.43 14.96 9.10
C ILE A 187 13.91 16.19 9.90
N SER A 188 13.06 16.71 10.76
CA SER A 188 13.37 17.86 11.62
C SER A 188 12.64 17.73 12.94
N ASP A 189 13.24 18.31 14.00
CA ASP A 189 12.58 18.45 15.30
C ASP A 189 11.53 19.57 15.21
N ARG A 190 10.31 19.20 14.84
CA ARG A 190 9.15 20.09 14.79
C ARG A 190 8.10 19.66 15.80
N GLU A 191 7.46 20.64 16.41
CA GLU A 191 6.31 20.39 17.27
C GLU A 191 5.24 19.59 16.51
N GLY A 192 4.83 18.47 17.08
CA GLY A 192 3.81 17.57 16.50
C GLY A 192 4.36 16.34 15.80
N PHE A 193 5.66 16.22 15.56
CA PHE A 193 6.25 14.98 15.07
C PHE A 193 6.50 14.01 16.22
N GLU A 194 5.97 12.80 16.11
CA GLU A 194 6.19 11.74 17.10
C GLU A 194 7.48 10.97 16.81
N VAL A 195 7.85 10.89 15.50
CA VAL A 195 9.07 10.25 15.04
C VAL A 195 9.76 11.17 14.02
N TYR A 196 11.03 11.46 14.24
CA TYR A 196 11.80 12.28 13.32
C TYR A 196 13.27 11.90 13.32
N ALA A 197 13.99 12.26 12.24
CA ALA A 197 15.41 12.04 12.11
C ALA A 197 16.17 13.38 12.11
N THR A 198 17.31 13.41 12.81
CA THR A 198 18.29 14.53 12.77
C THR A 198 19.67 14.03 12.39
N ASP A 199 20.63 14.96 12.25
CA ASP A 199 22.03 14.66 11.96
C ASP A 199 22.19 13.74 10.74
N ILE A 200 21.37 14.00 9.70
CA ILE A 200 21.35 13.19 8.48
C ILE A 200 22.62 13.44 7.67
N GLU A 201 23.43 12.41 7.53
CA GLU A 201 24.65 12.40 6.73
C GLU A 201 24.48 11.45 5.54
N ASN A 202 24.65 11.99 4.32
CA ASN A 202 24.63 11.18 3.11
C ASN A 202 26.04 10.70 2.80
N LEU A 203 26.26 9.38 2.84
CA LEU A 203 27.54 8.72 2.57
C LEU A 203 27.66 8.25 1.10
N GLY A 204 26.79 8.73 0.22
CA GLY A 204 26.78 8.34 -1.19
C GLY A 204 26.42 6.86 -1.36
N LEU A 205 27.29 6.09 -2.03
CA LEU A 205 27.08 4.65 -2.26
C LEU A 205 27.17 3.80 -0.98
N LEU A 206 27.64 4.37 0.12
CA LEU A 206 27.71 3.68 1.41
C LEU A 206 26.46 3.87 2.25
N GLY A 207 25.44 4.57 1.71
CA GLY A 207 24.16 4.74 2.40
C GLY A 207 24.01 6.09 3.10
N SER A 208 23.33 6.11 4.22
CA SER A 208 23.09 7.31 5.02
C SER A 208 23.13 6.98 6.52
N LYS A 209 23.54 7.96 7.33
CA LYS A 209 23.46 7.91 8.79
C LYS A 209 22.50 8.97 9.30
N ALA A 210 21.83 8.68 10.40
CA ALA A 210 20.99 9.66 11.08
C ALA A 210 20.83 9.30 12.57
N VAL A 211 20.28 10.22 13.34
CA VAL A 211 19.74 9.93 14.68
C VAL A 211 18.23 9.92 14.58
N LEU A 212 17.63 8.77 14.85
CA LEU A 212 16.18 8.61 14.92
C LEU A 212 15.70 8.95 16.33
N HIS A 213 14.71 9.84 16.42
CA HIS A 213 14.04 10.23 17.66
C HIS A 213 12.63 9.63 17.69
N MET A 214 12.28 9.00 18.80
CA MET A 214 10.99 8.35 19.04
C MET A 214 10.55 8.67 20.49
N PRO A 215 9.28 8.48 20.85
CA PRO A 215 8.81 8.71 22.22
C PRO A 215 9.62 7.96 23.29
N GLU A 216 10.11 6.76 22.97
CA GLU A 216 10.89 5.91 23.85
C GLU A 216 12.36 6.31 24.00
N GLY A 217 12.85 7.22 23.16
CA GLY A 217 14.25 7.68 23.15
C GLY A 217 14.81 7.87 21.74
N SER A 218 16.11 8.04 21.67
CA SER A 218 16.81 8.28 20.41
C SER A 218 17.85 7.19 20.14
N CYS A 219 18.01 6.80 18.88
CA CYS A 219 19.02 5.84 18.47
C CYS A 219 19.70 6.25 17.15
N PRO A 220 21.03 6.02 17.02
CA PRO A 220 21.69 6.15 15.73
C PRO A 220 21.25 5.06 14.78
N ILE A 221 21.05 5.41 13.53
CA ILE A 221 20.70 4.48 12.44
C ILE A 221 21.68 4.64 11.28
N GLU A 222 21.92 3.54 10.57
CA GLU A 222 22.68 3.49 9.32
C GLU A 222 21.86 2.69 8.31
N ILE A 223 21.66 3.25 7.11
CA ILE A 223 20.79 2.71 6.07
C ILE A 223 21.60 2.56 4.79
#